data_2968d9df8ba6e5099b11a6e9bf1f190e
#
_entry.id   2968d9df8ba6e5099b11a6e9bf1f190e
#
_cell.length_a   1.000
_cell.length_b   1.000
_cell.length_c   1.000
_cell.angle_alpha   90.00
_cell.angle_beta   90.00
_cell.angle_gamma   90.00
#
_symmetry.space_group_name_H-M   'P 1'
#
loop_
_entity.id
_entity.type
_entity.pdbx_description
1 polymer ?
#
loop_
_entity_poly.entity_id
_entity_poly.type
_entity_poly.pdbx_seq_one_letter_code
_entity_poly.pdbx_strand_id
1 'polypeptide(L)'
;MANADFSRQQNSTGGFDASSYRAAAPAEEEVRLTPFQQKLADLEKALPAALGKQAVAVALCIVVMLGCFVGFGGAKLRAKYDTVKNGFTTGVAADSGYTLNEELTTRLNTAANIITTASNTLGADGTEVQTAQAALDSFSACLETVQSDGKIHAPDSLSVYTGGRMHMLYQSNETLGTAISQLYAKLQEQAADPMKMGAVQGQYSQFNSAQTIISNLHYNDAVQSYQKDVGGFPASVLGKLFGIQEVELFA
;
A
#
# COMPACT_ATOMS: atom_id res chain seq x y z
N MET A 1 68.97 -8.67 4.83
CA MET A 1 69.22 -8.76 6.28
C MET A 1 70.51 -7.96 6.55
N ALA A 2 70.34 -6.72 7.01
CA ALA A 2 71.48 -5.88 7.40
C ALA A 2 71.78 -6.22 8.87
N ASN A 3 72.88 -6.93 9.15
CA ASN A 3 73.42 -7.13 10.47
C ASN A 3 73.94 -5.77 10.97
N ALA A 4 73.26 -5.19 11.92
CA ALA A 4 73.82 -4.06 12.67
C ALA A 4 74.99 -4.54 13.48
N ASP A 5 76.20 -4.12 13.10
CA ASP A 5 77.43 -4.41 13.80
C ASP A 5 77.56 -3.57 15.09
N PHE A 6 77.17 -4.16 16.20
CA PHE A 6 77.21 -3.54 17.52
C PHE A 6 78.60 -3.55 18.18
N SER A 7 79.65 -4.07 17.45
CA SER A 7 81.01 -4.23 18.01
C SER A 7 81.87 -2.97 18.03
N ARG A 8 81.43 -1.88 17.39
CA ARG A 8 82.22 -0.65 17.29
C ARG A 8 81.90 0.45 18.29
N GLN A 9 81.00 0.21 19.22
CA GLN A 9 80.57 1.25 20.18
C GLN A 9 81.12 1.07 21.57
N GLN A 10 82.19 0.24 21.80
CA GLN A 10 82.68 -0.05 23.12
C GLN A 10 83.89 0.80 23.64
N ASN A 11 84.21 1.91 22.98
CA ASN A 11 85.32 2.80 23.42
C ASN A 11 84.89 4.29 23.38
N SER A 12 83.73 4.64 23.74
CA SER A 12 83.46 6.04 24.19
C SER A 12 83.16 6.07 25.65
N THR A 13 84.11 6.53 26.42
CA THR A 13 83.97 6.96 27.80
C THR A 13 83.11 8.19 27.93
N GLY A 14 81.91 8.09 27.37
CA GLY A 14 80.85 9.11 27.44
C GLY A 14 79.69 8.49 28.17
N GLY A 15 79.45 8.93 29.38
CA GLY A 15 78.25 8.54 30.13
C GLY A 15 77.01 8.75 29.28
N PHE A 16 76.03 7.96 29.58
CA PHE A 16 74.70 8.03 28.93
C PHE A 16 74.25 9.48 28.97
N ASP A 17 74.28 10.15 27.80
CA ASP A 17 73.84 11.54 27.69
C ASP A 17 72.31 11.60 27.67
N ALA A 18 71.71 11.83 28.83
CA ALA A 18 70.28 11.97 29.00
C ALA A 18 69.71 13.14 28.20
N SER A 19 70.57 14.02 27.63
CA SER A 19 70.12 15.14 26.79
C SER A 19 69.74 14.70 25.38
N SER A 20 70.31 13.56 24.89
CA SER A 20 69.96 13.01 23.58
C SER A 20 68.54 12.42 23.55
N TYR A 21 67.96 12.11 24.68
CA TYR A 21 66.59 11.69 24.82
C TYR A 21 65.60 12.86 25.04
N ARG A 22 66.10 14.07 25.19
CA ARG A 22 65.24 15.27 25.25
C ARG A 22 65.04 15.94 23.88
N ALA A 23 65.69 15.44 22.86
CA ALA A 23 65.48 15.91 21.53
C ALA A 23 64.22 15.29 20.96
N ALA A 24 63.23 16.10 20.78
CA ALA A 24 61.97 15.84 20.10
C ALA A 24 61.01 14.91 20.84
N ALA A 25 60.32 15.43 21.85
CA ALA A 25 58.92 15.10 21.88
C ALA A 25 58.40 15.31 20.47
N PRO A 26 57.78 14.27 19.81
CA PRO A 26 57.17 14.49 18.51
C PRO A 26 56.26 15.71 18.68
N ALA A 27 56.43 16.72 17.82
CA ALA A 27 55.49 17.81 17.73
C ALA A 27 54.12 17.15 17.68
N GLU A 28 53.27 17.43 18.67
CA GLU A 28 51.87 16.99 18.58
C GLU A 28 51.40 17.48 17.22
N GLU A 29 51.23 16.56 16.26
CA GLU A 29 50.60 16.89 15.03
C GLU A 29 49.23 17.43 15.44
N GLU A 30 49.03 18.74 15.32
CA GLU A 30 47.73 19.36 15.46
C GLU A 30 46.82 18.66 14.46
N VAL A 31 46.05 17.70 14.96
CA VAL A 31 45.03 17.00 14.16
C VAL A 31 44.05 18.07 13.70
N ARG A 32 44.29 18.58 12.48
CA ARG A 32 43.38 19.55 11.87
C ARG A 32 42.06 18.86 11.59
N LEU A 33 41.13 19.00 12.54
CA LEU A 33 39.79 18.51 12.42
C LEU A 33 39.14 19.13 11.17
N THR A 34 38.50 18.30 10.37
CA THR A 34 37.68 18.81 9.27
C THR A 34 36.55 19.69 9.81
N PRO A 35 35.99 20.62 9.02
CA PRO A 35 34.89 21.49 9.49
C PRO A 35 33.69 20.73 10.04
N PHE A 36 33.48 19.51 9.58
CA PHE A 36 32.44 18.61 10.10
C PHE A 36 32.81 18.05 11.48
N GLN A 37 34.06 17.62 11.66
CA GLN A 37 34.57 17.15 12.94
C GLN A 37 34.63 18.24 14.00
N GLN A 38 34.93 19.49 13.59
CA GLN A 38 34.86 20.66 14.49
C GLN A 38 33.44 20.89 15.00
N LYS A 39 32.43 20.85 14.12
CA LYS A 39 31.02 20.98 14.52
C LYS A 39 30.58 19.85 15.47
N LEU A 40 31.06 18.62 15.25
CA LEU A 40 30.79 17.49 16.15
C LEU A 40 31.43 17.70 17.51
N ALA A 41 32.69 18.18 17.57
CA ALA A 41 33.39 18.48 18.84
C ALA A 41 32.72 19.62 19.61
N ASP A 42 32.22 20.64 18.90
CA ASP A 42 31.47 21.74 19.53
C ASP A 42 30.10 21.25 20.05
N LEU A 43 29.45 20.34 19.35
CA LEU A 43 28.20 19.70 19.79
C LEU A 43 28.46 18.84 21.03
N GLU A 44 29.58 18.10 21.06
CA GLU A 44 29.98 17.30 22.20
C GLU A 44 30.25 18.15 23.46
N LYS A 45 30.91 19.32 23.30
CA LYS A 45 31.12 20.28 24.40
C LYS A 45 29.83 20.92 24.90
N ALA A 46 28.83 21.09 24.03
CA ALA A 46 27.53 21.65 24.38
C ALA A 46 26.59 20.65 25.07
N LEU A 47 26.90 19.34 25.02
CA LEU A 47 26.07 18.31 25.64
C LEU A 47 26.17 18.37 27.16
N PRO A 48 25.03 18.28 27.90
CA PRO A 48 25.06 18.23 29.37
C PRO A 48 25.91 17.03 29.87
N ALA A 49 26.68 17.26 30.91
CA ALA A 49 27.55 16.24 31.53
C ALA A 49 26.78 14.94 31.92
N ALA A 50 25.47 15.02 32.07
CA ALA A 50 24.59 13.88 32.31
C ALA A 50 24.61 12.87 31.15
N LEU A 51 24.78 13.33 29.89
CA LEU A 51 24.85 12.47 28.70
C LEU A 51 26.18 11.72 28.57
N GLY A 52 27.23 12.14 29.25
CA GLY A 52 28.50 11.43 29.36
C GLY A 52 28.42 10.12 30.18
N LYS A 53 27.34 9.91 30.93
CA LYS A 53 27.11 8.63 31.63
C LYS A 53 26.69 7.56 30.63
N GLN A 54 27.41 6.47 30.54
CA GLN A 54 27.18 5.36 29.61
C GLN A 54 25.71 4.88 29.61
N ALA A 55 25.08 4.79 30.77
CA ALA A 55 23.68 4.37 30.89
C ALA A 55 22.70 5.36 30.22
N VAL A 56 22.97 6.67 30.32
CA VAL A 56 22.14 7.72 29.72
C VAL A 56 22.33 7.75 28.20
N ALA A 57 23.56 7.58 27.72
CA ALA A 57 23.85 7.48 26.28
C ALA A 57 23.17 6.27 25.66
N VAL A 58 23.22 5.11 26.30
CA VAL A 58 22.53 3.89 25.84
C VAL A 58 21.01 4.10 25.82
N ALA A 59 20.45 4.67 26.89
CA ALA A 59 19.01 4.96 26.95
C ALA A 59 18.58 5.92 25.83
N LEU A 60 19.36 6.99 25.56
CA LEU A 60 19.10 7.92 24.47
C LEU A 60 19.15 7.23 23.09
N CYS A 61 20.17 6.38 22.86
CA CYS A 61 20.27 5.61 21.62
C CYS A 61 19.04 4.73 21.42
N ILE A 62 18.55 4.07 22.46
CA ILE A 62 17.34 3.24 22.40
C ILE A 62 16.12 4.10 22.04
N VAL A 63 15.96 5.26 22.68
CA VAL A 63 14.84 6.18 22.39
C VAL A 63 14.90 6.68 20.94
N VAL A 64 16.08 7.06 20.46
CA VAL A 64 16.26 7.51 19.06
C VAL A 64 15.97 6.36 18.08
N MET A 65 16.48 5.15 18.35
CA MET A 65 16.20 3.99 17.51
C MET A 65 14.70 3.66 17.48
N LEU A 66 14.03 3.68 18.62
CA LEU A 66 12.59 3.47 18.70
C LEU A 66 11.82 4.59 17.97
N GLY A 67 12.23 5.85 18.14
CA GLY A 67 11.65 6.99 17.41
C GLY A 67 11.79 6.88 15.90
N CYS A 68 12.98 6.50 15.43
CA CYS A 68 13.21 6.24 14.00
C CYS A 68 12.37 5.05 13.50
N PHE A 69 12.34 3.96 14.27
CA PHE A 69 11.58 2.78 13.91
C PHE A 69 10.07 3.07 13.82
N VAL A 70 9.52 3.78 14.80
CA VAL A 70 8.10 4.18 14.81
C VAL A 70 7.83 5.17 13.67
N GLY A 71 8.66 6.21 13.50
CA GLY A 71 8.47 7.23 12.46
C GLY A 71 8.55 6.67 11.05
N PHE A 72 9.65 6.01 10.70
CA PHE A 72 9.83 5.43 9.36
C PHE A 72 8.92 4.22 9.11
N GLY A 73 8.76 3.35 10.11
CA GLY A 73 7.87 2.19 10.03
C GLY A 73 6.42 2.62 9.83
N GLY A 74 5.94 3.58 10.63
CA GLY A 74 4.59 4.12 10.51
C GLY A 74 4.35 4.83 9.18
N ALA A 75 5.28 5.67 8.72
CA ALA A 75 5.17 6.34 7.44
C ALA A 75 5.12 5.35 6.26
N LYS A 76 5.95 4.31 6.28
CA LYS A 76 5.95 3.25 5.26
C LYS A 76 4.65 2.45 5.25
N LEU A 77 4.14 2.10 6.44
CA LEU A 77 2.85 1.42 6.56
C LEU A 77 1.71 2.30 6.05
N ARG A 78 1.72 3.58 6.38
CA ARG A 78 0.72 4.53 5.90
C ARG A 78 0.74 4.66 4.38
N ALA A 79 1.92 4.78 3.77
CA ALA A 79 2.05 4.82 2.32
C ALA A 79 1.51 3.56 1.65
N LYS A 80 1.78 2.37 2.22
CA LYS A 80 1.21 1.11 1.73
C LYS A 80 -0.32 1.08 1.84
N TYR A 81 -0.85 1.51 2.98
CA TYR A 81 -2.29 1.62 3.20
C TYR A 81 -2.95 2.52 2.16
N ASP A 82 -2.40 3.72 1.96
CA ASP A 82 -2.94 4.67 0.99
C ASP A 82 -2.86 4.13 -0.45
N THR A 83 -1.80 3.41 -0.80
CA THR A 83 -1.66 2.76 -2.11
C THR A 83 -2.75 1.71 -2.34
N VAL A 84 -2.96 0.81 -1.37
CA VAL A 84 -3.95 -0.27 -1.51
C VAL A 84 -5.37 0.26 -1.43
N LYS A 85 -5.63 1.21 -0.52
CA LYS A 85 -6.91 1.90 -0.43
C LYS A 85 -7.29 2.58 -1.75
N ASN A 86 -6.35 3.28 -2.37
CA ASN A 86 -6.59 3.95 -3.65
C ASN A 86 -6.60 2.96 -4.84
N GLY A 87 -6.12 1.73 -4.68
CA GLY A 87 -6.07 0.71 -5.73
C GLY A 87 -7.43 0.43 -6.38
N PHE A 88 -8.54 0.65 -5.66
CA PHE A 88 -9.88 0.56 -6.23
C PHE A 88 -10.11 1.56 -7.37
N THR A 89 -9.68 2.81 -7.20
CA THR A 89 -9.92 3.90 -8.15
C THR A 89 -8.74 4.19 -9.08
N THR A 90 -7.51 3.91 -8.64
CA THR A 90 -6.29 4.20 -9.42
C THR A 90 -5.70 2.97 -10.08
N GLY A 91 -6.21 1.78 -9.74
CA GLY A 91 -5.70 0.50 -10.21
C GLY A 91 -4.43 0.06 -9.49
N VAL A 92 -4.03 -1.16 -9.77
CA VAL A 92 -2.77 -1.76 -9.35
C VAL A 92 -1.78 -1.69 -10.53
N ALA A 93 -0.51 -1.47 -10.27
CA ALA A 93 0.49 -1.32 -11.33
C ALA A 93 0.56 -2.51 -12.32
N ALA A 94 0.20 -3.71 -11.84
CA ALA A 94 0.14 -4.93 -12.67
C ALA A 94 -0.99 -4.92 -13.70
N ASP A 95 -2.03 -4.10 -13.49
CA ASP A 95 -3.28 -4.15 -14.28
C ASP A 95 -3.26 -3.24 -15.51
N SER A 96 -2.08 -2.69 -15.86
CA SER A 96 -1.88 -1.90 -17.09
C SER A 96 -2.86 -0.72 -17.27
N GLY A 97 -3.29 -0.14 -16.16
CA GLY A 97 -4.19 1.01 -16.13
C GLY A 97 -5.68 0.67 -15.98
N TYR A 98 -6.07 -0.60 -15.99
CA TYR A 98 -7.43 -0.99 -15.65
C TYR A 98 -7.68 -0.84 -14.16
N THR A 99 -8.88 -0.39 -13.80
CA THR A 99 -9.29 -0.20 -12.40
C THR A 99 -10.58 -0.95 -12.10
N LEU A 100 -10.71 -1.44 -10.87
CA LEU A 100 -11.93 -2.11 -10.45
C LEU A 100 -13.14 -1.17 -10.54
N ASN A 101 -12.96 0.09 -10.19
CA ASN A 101 -13.99 1.12 -10.26
C ASN A 101 -14.50 1.37 -11.67
N GLU A 102 -13.61 1.48 -12.67
CA GLU A 102 -14.00 1.71 -14.07
C GLU A 102 -14.73 0.53 -14.66
N GLU A 103 -14.29 -0.68 -14.39
CA GLU A 103 -14.92 -1.88 -14.91
C GLU A 103 -16.29 -2.14 -14.28
N LEU A 104 -16.46 -1.89 -12.98
CA LEU A 104 -17.77 -1.94 -12.31
C LEU A 104 -18.71 -0.84 -12.85
N THR A 105 -18.20 0.35 -13.11
CA THR A 105 -18.98 1.44 -13.75
C THR A 105 -19.37 1.08 -15.18
N THR A 106 -18.50 0.43 -15.93
CA THR A 106 -18.81 -0.08 -17.28
C THR A 106 -19.92 -1.13 -17.22
N ARG A 107 -19.89 -2.04 -16.24
CA ARG A 107 -20.99 -3.00 -16.03
C ARG A 107 -22.30 -2.32 -15.67
N LEU A 108 -22.28 -1.30 -14.81
CA LEU A 108 -23.46 -0.51 -14.45
C LEU A 108 -24.11 0.11 -15.70
N ASN A 109 -23.32 0.81 -16.48
CA ASN A 109 -23.82 1.52 -17.67
C ASN A 109 -24.33 0.58 -18.76
N THR A 110 -23.61 -0.50 -19.03
CA THR A 110 -24.01 -1.49 -20.03
C THR A 110 -25.26 -2.26 -19.60
N ALA A 111 -25.39 -2.61 -18.33
CA ALA A 111 -26.59 -3.22 -17.78
C ALA A 111 -27.81 -2.30 -17.91
N ALA A 112 -27.67 -1.02 -17.57
CA ALA A 112 -28.75 -0.02 -17.74
C ALA A 112 -29.24 0.08 -19.20
N ASN A 113 -28.29 0.06 -20.15
CA ASN A 113 -28.63 0.09 -21.58
C ASN A 113 -29.36 -1.20 -22.03
N ILE A 114 -28.92 -2.37 -21.54
CA ILE A 114 -29.58 -3.65 -21.83
C ILE A 114 -31.02 -3.63 -21.27
N ILE A 115 -31.19 -3.23 -20.01
CA ILE A 115 -32.51 -3.16 -19.36
C ILE A 115 -33.45 -2.17 -20.10
N THR A 116 -32.94 -1.00 -20.48
CA THR A 116 -33.71 -0.03 -21.23
C THR A 116 -34.20 -0.61 -22.55
N THR A 117 -33.35 -1.30 -23.30
CA THR A 117 -33.73 -1.94 -24.57
C THR A 117 -34.71 -3.09 -24.34
N ALA A 118 -34.50 -3.86 -23.29
CA ALA A 118 -35.40 -4.95 -22.90
C ALA A 118 -36.77 -4.43 -22.50
N SER A 119 -36.86 -3.37 -21.72
CA SER A 119 -38.11 -2.72 -21.32
C SER A 119 -38.91 -2.25 -22.52
N ASN A 120 -38.23 -1.70 -23.54
CA ASN A 120 -38.87 -1.27 -24.79
C ASN A 120 -39.32 -2.44 -25.72
N THR A 121 -38.79 -3.64 -25.50
CA THR A 121 -39.05 -4.81 -26.36
C THR A 121 -40.01 -5.79 -25.69
N LEU A 122 -39.83 -6.08 -24.45
CA LEU A 122 -40.59 -7.05 -23.64
C LEU A 122 -41.70 -6.43 -22.80
N GLY A 123 -41.68 -5.09 -22.68
CA GLY A 123 -42.53 -4.33 -21.75
C GLY A 123 -41.87 -4.13 -20.38
N ALA A 124 -42.12 -2.98 -19.77
CA ALA A 124 -41.53 -2.62 -18.46
C ALA A 124 -42.00 -3.52 -17.29
N ASP A 125 -43.18 -4.15 -17.45
CA ASP A 125 -43.79 -5.01 -16.45
C ASP A 125 -43.29 -6.46 -16.52
N GLY A 126 -42.39 -6.79 -17.44
CA GLY A 126 -41.81 -8.12 -17.59
C GLY A 126 -41.01 -8.50 -16.32
N THR A 127 -41.23 -9.71 -15.81
CA THR A 127 -40.59 -10.21 -14.59
C THR A 127 -39.06 -10.12 -14.65
N GLU A 128 -38.48 -10.48 -15.79
CA GLU A 128 -37.01 -10.46 -15.99
C GLU A 128 -36.49 -9.02 -16.07
N VAL A 129 -37.29 -8.08 -16.64
CA VAL A 129 -36.97 -6.64 -16.68
C VAL A 129 -36.96 -6.07 -15.26
N GLN A 130 -38.02 -6.33 -14.47
CA GLN A 130 -38.11 -5.86 -13.09
C GLN A 130 -37.02 -6.45 -12.21
N THR A 131 -36.70 -7.74 -12.38
CA THR A 131 -35.63 -8.40 -11.63
C THR A 131 -34.27 -7.79 -11.94
N ALA A 132 -33.99 -7.55 -13.22
CA ALA A 132 -32.75 -6.92 -13.64
C ALA A 132 -32.66 -5.45 -13.18
N GLN A 133 -33.77 -4.71 -13.18
CA GLN A 133 -33.80 -3.34 -12.66
C GLN A 133 -33.53 -3.32 -11.15
N ALA A 134 -34.17 -4.19 -10.37
CA ALA A 134 -33.91 -4.28 -8.93
C ALA A 134 -32.46 -4.65 -8.61
N ALA A 135 -31.87 -5.55 -9.41
CA ALA A 135 -30.45 -5.91 -9.28
C ALA A 135 -29.52 -4.74 -9.63
N LEU A 136 -29.86 -3.97 -10.68
CA LEU A 136 -29.11 -2.77 -11.08
C LEU A 136 -29.16 -1.69 -9.98
N ASP A 137 -30.33 -1.43 -9.42
CA ASP A 137 -30.54 -0.43 -8.36
C ASP A 137 -29.72 -0.81 -7.12
N SER A 138 -29.75 -2.09 -6.71
CA SER A 138 -28.95 -2.60 -5.60
C SER A 138 -27.44 -2.47 -5.86
N PHE A 139 -26.99 -2.84 -7.05
CA PHE A 139 -25.58 -2.73 -7.43
C PHE A 139 -25.14 -1.26 -7.50
N SER A 140 -25.94 -0.37 -8.07
CA SER A 140 -25.67 1.07 -8.09
C SER A 140 -25.50 1.66 -6.72
N ALA A 141 -26.40 1.33 -5.78
CA ALA A 141 -26.33 1.80 -4.39
C ALA A 141 -25.07 1.31 -3.67
N CYS A 142 -24.68 0.04 -3.87
CA CYS A 142 -23.45 -0.50 -3.30
C CYS A 142 -22.20 0.18 -3.90
N LEU A 143 -22.17 0.38 -5.21
CA LEU A 143 -21.05 1.04 -5.90
C LEU A 143 -20.91 2.51 -5.46
N GLU A 144 -22.02 3.24 -5.40
CA GLU A 144 -22.06 4.63 -4.93
C GLU A 144 -21.55 4.77 -3.48
N THR A 145 -21.90 3.82 -2.61
CA THR A 145 -21.46 3.80 -1.22
C THR A 145 -19.93 3.65 -1.13
N VAL A 146 -19.33 2.82 -1.99
CA VAL A 146 -17.87 2.64 -2.02
C VAL A 146 -17.18 3.85 -2.67
N GLN A 147 -17.76 4.43 -3.73
CA GLN A 147 -17.21 5.59 -4.43
C GLN A 147 -17.28 6.87 -3.61
N SER A 148 -18.41 7.14 -2.94
CA SER A 148 -18.65 8.41 -2.23
C SER A 148 -17.81 8.54 -0.97
N ASP A 149 -17.63 7.45 -0.23
CA ASP A 149 -16.91 7.51 1.04
C ASP A 149 -15.39 7.48 0.88
N GLY A 150 -14.86 7.03 -0.25
CA GLY A 150 -13.44 6.74 -0.44
C GLY A 150 -12.89 5.78 0.63
N LYS A 151 -13.77 5.14 1.38
CA LYS A 151 -13.48 4.26 2.50
C LYS A 151 -13.66 2.82 2.04
N ILE A 152 -12.60 2.25 1.49
CA ILE A 152 -12.53 0.84 1.10
C ILE A 152 -12.11 0.01 2.32
N HIS A 153 -12.76 0.23 3.44
CA HIS A 153 -12.54 -0.53 4.67
C HIS A 153 -13.90 -0.81 5.32
N ALA A 154 -13.98 -1.97 5.98
CA ALA A 154 -15.17 -2.36 6.69
C ALA A 154 -15.56 -1.27 7.70
N PRO A 155 -16.81 -0.76 7.68
CA PRO A 155 -17.29 0.05 8.77
C PRO A 155 -17.44 -0.86 9.99
N ASP A 156 -16.97 -0.40 11.15
CA ASP A 156 -16.90 -1.14 12.41
C ASP A 156 -18.22 -1.84 12.82
N SER A 157 -19.34 -1.33 12.35
CA SER A 157 -20.67 -1.85 12.69
C SER A 157 -21.27 -2.82 11.67
N LEU A 158 -20.81 -2.82 10.43
CA LEU A 158 -21.35 -3.67 9.35
C LEU A 158 -20.54 -4.94 9.10
N SER A 159 -19.26 -4.97 9.46
CA SER A 159 -18.37 -6.10 9.21
C SER A 159 -18.81 -7.40 9.90
N VAL A 160 -19.52 -7.30 11.01
CA VAL A 160 -19.94 -8.46 11.80
C VAL A 160 -21.12 -9.21 11.18
N TYR A 161 -21.98 -8.52 10.41
CA TYR A 161 -23.24 -9.11 9.92
C TYR A 161 -23.34 -9.22 8.40
N THR A 162 -22.59 -8.47 7.64
CA THR A 162 -22.78 -8.35 6.17
C THR A 162 -21.51 -8.59 5.33
N GLY A 163 -20.40 -8.89 5.97
CA GLY A 163 -19.13 -9.14 5.25
C GLY A 163 -18.43 -7.87 4.74
N GLY A 164 -18.95 -6.66 5.08
CA GLY A 164 -18.35 -5.40 4.67
C GLY A 164 -18.88 -4.84 3.34
N ARG A 165 -18.45 -3.63 3.00
CA ARG A 165 -18.95 -2.89 1.81
C ARG A 165 -18.46 -3.50 0.50
N MET A 166 -17.21 -3.91 0.46
CA MET A 166 -16.64 -4.53 -0.76
C MET A 166 -17.26 -5.91 -1.02
N HIS A 167 -17.52 -6.67 0.02
CA HIS A 167 -18.24 -7.94 -0.09
C HIS A 167 -19.68 -7.75 -0.58
N MET A 168 -20.40 -6.74 -0.05
CA MET A 168 -21.75 -6.40 -0.54
C MET A 168 -21.72 -5.97 -2.02
N LEU A 169 -20.72 -5.17 -2.41
CA LEU A 169 -20.54 -4.77 -3.79
C LEU A 169 -20.24 -5.98 -4.69
N TYR A 170 -19.41 -6.91 -4.24
CA TYR A 170 -19.15 -8.15 -4.97
C TYR A 170 -20.42 -8.98 -5.16
N GLN A 171 -21.19 -9.22 -4.10
CA GLN A 171 -22.44 -9.99 -4.16
C GLN A 171 -23.49 -9.32 -5.07
N SER A 172 -23.62 -7.99 -4.99
CA SER A 172 -24.54 -7.26 -5.87
C SER A 172 -24.10 -7.30 -7.32
N ASN A 173 -22.79 -7.30 -7.62
CA ASN A 173 -22.25 -7.49 -8.95
C ASN A 173 -22.56 -8.89 -9.52
N GLU A 174 -22.45 -9.94 -8.73
CA GLU A 174 -22.80 -11.33 -9.12
C GLU A 174 -24.31 -11.47 -9.36
N THR A 175 -25.13 -10.85 -8.50
CA THR A 175 -26.59 -10.81 -8.67
C THR A 175 -26.98 -10.10 -9.95
N LEU A 176 -26.37 -8.94 -10.23
CA LEU A 176 -26.57 -8.22 -11.49
C LEU A 176 -26.16 -9.08 -12.69
N GLY A 177 -25.03 -9.76 -12.61
CA GLY A 177 -24.55 -10.66 -13.66
C GLY A 177 -25.58 -11.74 -14.02
N THR A 178 -26.15 -12.37 -13.00
CA THR A 178 -27.19 -13.40 -13.16
C THR A 178 -28.47 -12.82 -13.78
N ALA A 179 -28.95 -11.69 -13.25
CA ALA A 179 -30.18 -11.06 -13.72
C ALA A 179 -30.08 -10.59 -15.19
N ILE A 180 -28.96 -9.97 -15.56
CA ILE A 180 -28.71 -9.53 -16.95
C ILE A 180 -28.59 -10.72 -17.91
N SER A 181 -27.97 -11.82 -17.48
CA SER A 181 -27.88 -13.03 -18.31
C SER A 181 -29.26 -13.65 -18.57
N GLN A 182 -30.13 -13.70 -17.57
CA GLN A 182 -31.51 -14.16 -17.71
C GLN A 182 -32.33 -13.26 -18.62
N LEU A 183 -32.21 -11.94 -18.43
CA LEU A 183 -32.89 -10.94 -19.28
C LEU A 183 -32.41 -11.04 -20.74
N TYR A 184 -31.13 -11.21 -20.98
CA TYR A 184 -30.56 -11.37 -22.32
C TYR A 184 -31.06 -12.64 -22.99
N ALA A 185 -31.12 -13.77 -22.29
CA ALA A 185 -31.70 -14.99 -22.80
C ALA A 185 -33.17 -14.82 -23.19
N LYS A 186 -33.95 -14.10 -22.37
CA LYS A 186 -35.36 -13.81 -22.65
C LYS A 186 -35.55 -12.91 -23.88
N LEU A 187 -34.66 -11.92 -24.04
CA LEU A 187 -34.64 -11.09 -25.27
C LEU A 187 -34.36 -11.90 -26.51
N GLN A 188 -33.42 -12.85 -26.46
CA GLN A 188 -33.13 -13.74 -27.60
C GLN A 188 -34.30 -14.61 -27.99
N GLU A 189 -35.15 -15.05 -27.04
CA GLU A 189 -36.34 -15.84 -27.31
C GLU A 189 -37.45 -15.04 -27.96
N GLN A 190 -37.60 -13.76 -27.59
CA GLN A 190 -38.79 -12.97 -27.94
C GLN A 190 -38.52 -11.82 -28.91
N ALA A 191 -37.29 -11.40 -29.15
CA ALA A 191 -37.00 -10.28 -30.03
C ALA A 191 -37.04 -10.69 -31.50
N ALA A 192 -38.02 -10.14 -32.21
CA ALA A 192 -38.18 -10.32 -33.64
C ALA A 192 -37.32 -9.39 -34.49
N ASP A 193 -36.70 -8.34 -33.90
CA ASP A 193 -35.93 -7.31 -34.62
C ASP A 193 -34.41 -7.60 -34.53
N PRO A 194 -33.78 -8.04 -35.65
CA PRO A 194 -32.35 -8.36 -35.68
C PRO A 194 -31.44 -7.15 -35.35
N MET A 195 -31.88 -5.91 -35.71
CA MET A 195 -31.07 -4.71 -35.47
C MET A 195 -31.01 -4.37 -33.99
N LYS A 196 -32.13 -4.47 -33.27
CA LYS A 196 -32.18 -4.26 -31.83
C LYS A 196 -31.37 -5.33 -31.10
N MET A 197 -31.46 -6.58 -31.55
CA MET A 197 -30.65 -7.68 -30.99
C MET A 197 -29.16 -7.49 -31.22
N GLY A 198 -28.72 -6.98 -32.35
CA GLY A 198 -27.31 -6.69 -32.59
C GLY A 198 -26.76 -5.63 -31.62
N ALA A 199 -27.52 -4.58 -31.33
CA ALA A 199 -27.14 -3.55 -30.36
C ALA A 199 -27.05 -4.12 -28.92
N VAL A 200 -28.04 -4.90 -28.49
CA VAL A 200 -28.04 -5.56 -27.17
C VAL A 200 -26.91 -6.57 -27.05
N GLN A 201 -26.63 -7.33 -28.10
CA GLN A 201 -25.50 -8.27 -28.12
C GLN A 201 -24.16 -7.56 -27.90
N GLY A 202 -23.97 -6.38 -28.53
CA GLY A 202 -22.78 -5.54 -28.32
C GLY A 202 -22.65 -5.10 -26.87
N GLN A 203 -23.74 -4.62 -26.24
CA GLN A 203 -23.75 -4.22 -24.82
C GLN A 203 -23.52 -5.43 -23.90
N TYR A 204 -24.14 -6.56 -24.17
CA TYR A 204 -23.96 -7.78 -23.38
C TYR A 204 -22.51 -8.31 -23.47
N SER A 205 -21.92 -8.23 -24.66
CA SER A 205 -20.50 -8.57 -24.85
C SER A 205 -19.58 -7.66 -24.02
N GLN A 206 -19.84 -6.35 -24.04
CA GLN A 206 -19.08 -5.39 -23.23
C GLN A 206 -19.27 -5.62 -21.72
N PHE A 207 -20.50 -5.89 -21.29
CA PHE A 207 -20.82 -6.26 -19.90
C PHE A 207 -20.02 -7.47 -19.41
N ASN A 208 -19.92 -8.52 -20.22
CA ASN A 208 -19.16 -9.73 -19.90
C ASN A 208 -17.64 -9.51 -20.02
N SER A 209 -17.18 -8.67 -20.94
CA SER A 209 -15.76 -8.32 -21.05
C SER A 209 -15.29 -7.59 -19.81
N ALA A 210 -16.07 -6.65 -19.28
CA ALA A 210 -15.76 -5.98 -18.02
C ALA A 210 -15.65 -6.98 -16.85
N GLN A 211 -16.56 -7.98 -16.76
CA GLN A 211 -16.45 -9.04 -15.75
C GLN A 211 -15.17 -9.87 -15.91
N THR A 212 -14.79 -10.16 -17.14
CA THR A 212 -13.55 -10.91 -17.41
C THR A 212 -12.32 -10.10 -16.98
N ILE A 213 -12.33 -8.78 -17.23
CA ILE A 213 -11.25 -7.91 -16.75
C ILE A 213 -11.24 -7.89 -15.22
N ILE A 214 -12.38 -7.67 -14.56
CA ILE A 214 -12.51 -7.67 -13.09
C ILE A 214 -11.92 -8.95 -12.48
N SER A 215 -12.23 -10.09 -13.08
CA SER A 215 -11.74 -11.40 -12.59
C SER A 215 -10.22 -11.57 -12.71
N ASN A 216 -9.56 -10.79 -13.55
CA ASN A 216 -8.12 -10.83 -13.76
C ASN A 216 -7.37 -9.67 -13.06
N LEU A 217 -8.08 -8.73 -12.44
CA LEU A 217 -7.44 -7.64 -11.70
C LEU A 217 -6.72 -8.16 -10.45
N HIS A 218 -5.57 -7.56 -10.16
CA HIS A 218 -4.74 -7.89 -8.99
C HIS A 218 -5.11 -7.12 -7.72
N TYR A 219 -6.29 -6.48 -7.68
CA TYR A 219 -6.76 -5.75 -6.51
C TYR A 219 -6.75 -6.63 -5.24
N ASN A 220 -7.33 -7.82 -5.32
CA ASN A 220 -7.37 -8.76 -4.19
C ASN A 220 -5.98 -9.21 -3.76
N ASP A 221 -5.06 -9.44 -4.70
CA ASP A 221 -3.66 -9.80 -4.39
C ASP A 221 -2.94 -8.68 -3.65
N ALA A 222 -3.16 -7.43 -4.07
CA ALA A 222 -2.60 -6.27 -3.40
C ALA A 222 -3.15 -6.11 -1.97
N VAL A 223 -4.46 -6.31 -1.77
CA VAL A 223 -5.11 -6.29 -0.46
C VAL A 223 -4.56 -7.42 0.43
N GLN A 224 -4.48 -8.65 -0.07
CA GLN A 224 -3.93 -9.79 0.70
C GLN A 224 -2.46 -9.58 1.08
N SER A 225 -1.65 -9.04 0.16
CA SER A 225 -0.27 -8.70 0.45
C SER A 225 -0.17 -7.65 1.57
N TYR A 226 -1.01 -6.61 1.50
CA TYR A 226 -1.11 -5.59 2.53
C TYR A 226 -1.54 -6.17 3.88
N GLN A 227 -2.57 -7.01 3.93
CA GLN A 227 -3.05 -7.64 5.16
C GLN A 227 -1.96 -8.50 5.83
N LYS A 228 -1.15 -9.20 5.04
CA LYS A 228 0.03 -9.94 5.56
C LYS A 228 1.08 -9.00 6.17
N ASP A 229 1.34 -7.88 5.50
CA ASP A 229 2.33 -6.91 5.94
C ASP A 229 1.93 -6.19 7.26
N VAL A 230 0.63 -5.94 7.47
CA VAL A 230 0.13 -5.23 8.67
C VAL A 230 -0.31 -6.15 9.80
N GLY A 231 -0.58 -7.44 9.52
CA GLY A 231 -1.11 -8.40 10.50
C GLY A 231 -0.08 -8.88 11.53
N GLY A 232 1.22 -8.77 11.23
CA GLY A 232 2.30 -9.26 12.09
C GLY A 232 2.80 -8.24 13.10
N PHE A 233 3.48 -8.73 14.18
CA PHE A 233 4.25 -7.84 15.05
C PHE A 233 5.55 -7.43 14.32
N PRO A 234 5.97 -6.17 14.36
CA PRO A 234 5.43 -5.02 15.11
C PRO A 234 4.41 -4.17 14.30
N ALA A 235 4.14 -4.52 13.06
CA ALA A 235 3.32 -3.73 12.14
C ALA A 235 1.88 -3.51 12.66
N SER A 236 1.29 -4.53 13.30
CA SER A 236 -0.06 -4.44 13.89
C SER A 236 -0.17 -3.41 15.02
N VAL A 237 0.91 -3.22 15.80
CA VAL A 237 0.96 -2.19 16.85
C VAL A 237 1.11 -0.80 16.23
N LEU A 238 2.03 -0.68 15.27
CA LEU A 238 2.24 0.58 14.53
C LEU A 238 0.98 0.97 13.76
N GLY A 239 0.30 0.02 13.14
CA GLY A 239 -0.94 0.27 12.41
C GLY A 239 -2.00 0.94 13.27
N LYS A 240 -2.22 0.45 14.48
CA LYS A 240 -3.16 1.06 15.45
C LYS A 240 -2.73 2.48 15.83
N LEU A 241 -1.43 2.71 16.05
CA LEU A 241 -0.90 4.02 16.42
C LEU A 241 -1.08 5.06 15.29
N PHE A 242 -0.98 4.64 14.03
CA PHE A 242 -1.11 5.51 12.84
C PHE A 242 -2.52 5.51 12.23
N GLY A 243 -3.51 4.92 12.90
CA GLY A 243 -4.89 4.88 12.40
C GLY A 243 -5.03 4.13 11.07
N ILE A 244 -4.18 3.14 10.84
CA ILE A 244 -4.23 2.28 9.66
C ILE A 244 -5.35 1.26 9.88
N GLN A 245 -6.23 1.17 8.89
CA GLN A 245 -7.39 0.30 8.94
C GLN A 245 -7.21 -0.92 8.03
N GLU A 246 -8.03 -1.91 8.24
CA GLU A 246 -8.12 -3.05 7.34
C GLU A 246 -8.74 -2.62 6.02
N VAL A 247 -8.21 -3.12 4.90
CA VAL A 247 -8.77 -2.95 3.56
C VAL A 247 -9.44 -4.25 3.16
N GLU A 248 -10.68 -4.16 2.67
CA GLU A 248 -11.50 -5.31 2.33
C GLU A 248 -11.15 -5.89 0.95
N LEU A 249 -11.34 -7.21 0.83
CA LEU A 249 -11.30 -7.90 -0.45
C LEU A 249 -12.60 -7.68 -1.23
N PHE A 250 -12.48 -7.63 -2.55
CA PHE A 250 -13.62 -7.73 -3.47
C PHE A 250 -13.90 -9.23 -3.75
N ALA A 251 -14.59 -9.89 -2.81
CA ALA A 251 -14.86 -11.34 -2.85
C ALA A 251 -16.12 -11.71 -2.05
#